data_59c5bf4f2511faa32d5b3c68de642a3f
#
_entry.id   59c5bf4f2511faa32d5b3c68de642a3f
#
_cell.length_a   1.000
_cell.length_b   1.000
_cell.length_c   1.000
_cell.angle_alpha   90.00
_cell.angle_beta   90.00
_cell.angle_gamma   90.00
#
_symmetry.space_group_name_H-M   'P 1'
#
loop_
_entity.id
_entity.type
_entity.pdbx_description
1 polymer ?
#
loop_
_entity_poly.entity_id
_entity_poly.type
_entity_poly.pdbx_seq_one_letter_code
_entity_poly.pdbx_strand_id
1 'polypeptide(L)'
;MKMNLDDQLKGEDETLDTFYHGRIRVFQKKKGYRFSIDAPLLADFVQTKETDQILELGTGNGILSLLLSIKPFAHLTALEIQASLADLAQRNVRLNNCEDRIKVVRTDLRFFSVGKKYDVVFSNPPYIKQKAGHLSPSGEKSVAKHELKCTIFDIMQRTEESLKRQGEAYFVYPAIRKEDFMRAIHDTRLKVRNIRYVFPYRDSEPNFFLVSCDFSTREVQLLRPLVLYEREGEYTKETQDIFSGRIHDPTD
;
A
#
# COMPACT_ATOMS: atom_id res chain seq x y z
N MET A 1 28.50 6.90 26.30
CA MET A 1 28.26 6.84 24.83
C MET A 1 26.75 6.84 24.62
N LYS A 2 26.16 7.89 24.05
CA LYS A 2 24.71 7.90 23.79
C LYS A 2 24.44 6.90 22.67
N MET A 3 23.64 5.88 22.94
CA MET A 3 23.15 4.96 21.89
C MET A 3 22.48 5.77 20.78
N ASN A 4 22.77 5.42 19.53
CA ASN A 4 22.12 6.04 18.36
C ASN A 4 20.62 5.71 18.41
N LEU A 5 19.76 6.61 17.94
CA LEU A 5 18.31 6.41 17.87
C LEU A 5 17.95 5.11 17.14
N ASP A 6 18.69 4.77 16.09
CA ASP A 6 18.52 3.55 15.32
C ASP A 6 18.71 2.29 16.19
N ASP A 7 19.74 2.27 17.06
CA ASP A 7 20.02 1.16 17.95
C ASP A 7 18.97 1.02 19.07
N GLN A 8 18.32 2.12 19.45
CA GLN A 8 17.25 2.12 20.45
C GLN A 8 15.91 1.63 19.88
N LEU A 9 15.66 1.85 18.60
CA LEU A 9 14.40 1.55 17.94
C LEU A 9 14.41 0.18 17.23
N LYS A 10 15.58 -0.36 16.90
CA LYS A 10 15.72 -1.60 16.13
C LYS A 10 15.54 -2.84 17.00
N GLY A 11 14.69 -3.78 16.57
CA GLY A 11 14.58 -5.10 17.17
C GLY A 11 15.71 -6.05 16.74
N GLU A 12 16.03 -7.08 17.55
CA GLU A 12 17.12 -8.03 17.28
C GLU A 12 16.90 -8.84 16.00
N ASP A 13 15.64 -9.14 15.66
CA ASP A 13 15.24 -9.91 14.47
C ASP A 13 14.93 -9.01 13.26
N GLU A 14 15.44 -7.79 13.24
CA GLU A 14 15.15 -6.78 12.20
C GLU A 14 16.40 -6.40 11.41
N THR A 15 16.18 -5.98 10.16
CA THR A 15 17.14 -5.28 9.30
C THR A 15 16.77 -3.81 9.22
N LEU A 16 17.73 -2.96 8.89
CA LEU A 16 17.51 -1.57 8.50
C LEU A 16 17.76 -1.46 7.00
N ASP A 17 16.72 -1.14 6.26
CA ASP A 17 16.79 -0.94 4.81
C ASP A 17 16.57 0.56 4.50
N THR A 18 17.09 1.02 3.36
CA THR A 18 17.00 2.44 2.96
C THR A 18 16.43 2.58 1.57
N PHE A 19 15.64 3.64 1.35
CA PHE A 19 14.98 3.98 0.09
C PHE A 19 15.24 5.43 -0.28
N TYR A 20 15.03 5.76 -1.55
CA TYR A 20 15.13 7.12 -2.05
C TYR A 20 16.49 7.77 -1.68
N HIS A 21 17.58 7.03 -1.96
CA HIS A 21 18.96 7.44 -1.62
C HIS A 21 19.17 7.75 -0.12
N GLY A 22 18.54 6.93 0.76
CA GLY A 22 18.69 7.06 2.20
C GLY A 22 17.74 8.07 2.85
N ARG A 23 16.86 8.73 2.08
CA ARG A 23 15.86 9.67 2.64
C ARG A 23 14.81 8.96 3.50
N ILE A 24 14.51 7.71 3.19
CA ILE A 24 13.58 6.87 3.95
C ILE A 24 14.33 5.67 4.49
N ARG A 25 14.18 5.42 5.78
CA ARG A 25 14.79 4.29 6.51
C ARG A 25 13.70 3.43 7.11
N VAL A 26 13.81 2.11 6.99
CA VAL A 26 12.74 1.19 7.41
C VAL A 26 13.33 -0.04 8.09
N PHE A 27 12.88 -0.30 9.31
CA PHE A 27 13.09 -1.59 9.93
C PHE A 27 12.15 -2.63 9.31
N GLN A 28 12.68 -3.79 9.01
CA GLN A 28 11.93 -4.93 8.51
C GLN A 28 12.31 -6.19 9.25
N LYS A 29 11.36 -7.11 9.41
CA LYS A 29 11.67 -8.44 9.97
C LYS A 29 12.63 -9.19 9.05
N LYS A 30 13.65 -9.86 9.64
CA LYS A 30 14.54 -10.78 8.90
C LYS A 30 13.77 -11.94 8.30
N LYS A 31 12.72 -12.40 9.02
CA LYS A 31 11.80 -13.47 8.59
C LYS A 31 10.36 -12.99 8.76
N GLY A 32 9.49 -13.29 7.80
CA GLY A 32 8.07 -12.93 7.82
C GLY A 32 7.69 -11.93 6.76
N TYR A 33 6.83 -10.95 7.12
CA TYR A 33 6.38 -9.93 6.20
C TYR A 33 7.54 -9.01 5.80
N ARG A 34 7.79 -8.93 4.51
CA ARG A 34 8.64 -7.94 3.86
C ARG A 34 7.85 -7.34 2.70
N PHE A 35 8.00 -6.04 2.49
CA PHE A 35 7.34 -5.42 1.33
C PHE A 35 8.05 -5.83 0.03
N SER A 36 7.34 -5.70 -1.07
CA SER A 36 7.84 -5.97 -2.40
C SER A 36 7.84 -4.71 -3.28
N ILE A 37 8.20 -4.85 -4.53
CA ILE A 37 8.31 -3.78 -5.54
C ILE A 37 7.02 -2.97 -5.72
N ASP A 38 5.87 -3.54 -5.39
CA ASP A 38 4.54 -2.92 -5.50
C ASP A 38 4.39 -1.66 -4.61
N ALA A 39 5.04 -1.60 -3.44
CA ALA A 39 4.93 -0.45 -2.54
C ALA A 39 5.47 0.86 -3.17
N PRO A 40 6.73 0.95 -3.68
CA PRO A 40 7.19 2.15 -4.34
C PRO A 40 6.40 2.50 -5.61
N LEU A 41 5.90 1.51 -6.35
CA LEU A 41 5.07 1.76 -7.53
C LEU A 41 3.74 2.40 -7.16
N LEU A 42 3.08 1.93 -6.10
CA LEU A 42 1.85 2.55 -5.62
C LEU A 42 2.12 3.93 -5.02
N ALA A 43 3.21 4.12 -4.26
CA ALA A 43 3.57 5.42 -3.70
C ALA A 43 3.79 6.48 -4.80
N ASP A 44 4.41 6.11 -5.92
CA ASP A 44 4.57 6.98 -7.08
C ASP A 44 3.22 7.31 -7.71
N PHE A 45 2.36 6.33 -7.89
CA PHE A 45 1.06 6.45 -8.55
C PHE A 45 0.04 7.29 -7.75
N VAL A 46 0.09 7.29 -6.41
CA VAL A 46 -0.81 8.08 -5.54
C VAL A 46 -0.56 9.57 -5.73
N GLN A 47 -1.59 10.33 -6.10
CA GLN A 47 -1.54 11.79 -6.18
C GLN A 47 -2.05 12.42 -4.88
N THR A 48 -1.36 13.46 -4.39
CA THR A 48 -1.71 14.14 -3.14
C THR A 48 -1.51 15.65 -3.23
N LYS A 49 -2.19 16.39 -2.35
CA LYS A 49 -2.09 17.83 -2.18
C LYS A 49 -1.78 18.17 -0.72
N GLU A 50 -1.19 19.33 -0.47
CA GLU A 50 -0.80 19.78 0.89
C GLU A 50 -1.91 19.69 1.94
N THR A 51 -3.17 19.85 1.53
CA THR A 51 -4.33 19.86 2.42
C THR A 51 -4.95 18.49 2.66
N ASP A 52 -4.49 17.45 1.95
CA ASP A 52 -5.16 16.16 1.93
C ASP A 52 -5.06 15.43 3.27
N GLN A 53 -6.20 14.88 3.68
CA GLN A 53 -6.33 13.89 4.75
C GLN A 53 -6.33 12.51 4.11
N ILE A 54 -5.38 11.68 4.48
CA ILE A 54 -5.11 10.41 3.82
C ILE A 54 -5.38 9.24 4.75
N LEU A 55 -5.92 8.15 4.20
CA LEU A 55 -6.11 6.88 4.91
C LEU A 55 -5.41 5.74 4.17
N GLU A 56 -4.53 5.02 4.86
CA GLU A 56 -3.96 3.76 4.40
C GLU A 56 -4.68 2.59 5.06
N LEU A 57 -5.15 1.64 4.27
CA LEU A 57 -5.81 0.42 4.72
C LEU A 57 -4.83 -0.76 4.68
N GLY A 58 -4.36 -1.21 5.85
CA GLY A 58 -3.42 -2.31 5.99
C GLY A 58 -1.97 -1.90 5.73
N THR A 59 -1.41 -1.05 6.61
CA THR A 59 -0.09 -0.45 6.40
C THR A 59 1.10 -1.40 6.57
N GLY A 60 0.88 -2.57 7.19
CA GLY A 60 1.97 -3.50 7.46
C GLY A 60 3.05 -2.87 8.35
N ASN A 61 4.28 -2.80 7.85
CA ASN A 61 5.40 -2.16 8.54
C ASN A 61 5.50 -0.64 8.30
N GLY A 62 4.52 -0.02 7.64
CA GLY A 62 4.47 1.43 7.41
C GLY A 62 5.24 1.92 6.20
N ILE A 63 5.81 1.03 5.37
CA ILE A 63 6.66 1.41 4.24
C ILE A 63 5.95 2.34 3.26
N LEU A 64 4.73 2.01 2.86
CA LEU A 64 4.01 2.77 1.85
C LEU A 64 3.67 4.19 2.32
N SER A 65 3.20 4.33 3.59
CA SER A 65 3.04 5.64 4.24
C SER A 65 4.33 6.46 4.25
N LEU A 66 5.47 5.82 4.51
CA LEU A 66 6.77 6.49 4.54
C LEU A 66 7.26 6.87 3.14
N LEU A 67 7.11 6.00 2.15
CA LEU A 67 7.44 6.36 0.76
C LEU A 67 6.57 7.53 0.27
N LEU A 68 5.30 7.59 0.70
CA LEU A 68 4.41 8.70 0.37
C LEU A 68 4.79 9.99 1.11
N SER A 69 5.53 9.93 2.23
CA SER A 69 5.87 11.10 3.04
C SER A 69 6.72 12.16 2.34
N ILE A 70 7.35 11.82 1.21
CA ILE A 70 8.07 12.78 0.36
C ILE A 70 7.15 13.67 -0.46
N LYS A 71 5.86 13.29 -0.60
CA LYS A 71 4.83 14.07 -1.28
C LYS A 71 4.11 15.00 -0.28
N PRO A 72 3.47 16.07 -0.78
CA PRO A 72 2.70 16.96 0.09
C PRO A 72 1.42 16.28 0.57
N PHE A 73 1.09 16.37 1.86
CA PHE A 73 -0.21 16.08 2.46
C PHE A 73 -0.28 16.66 3.88
N ALA A 74 -1.48 16.85 4.42
CA ALA A 74 -1.65 17.36 5.78
C ALA A 74 -1.45 16.25 6.82
N HIS A 75 -2.24 15.19 6.74
CA HIS A 75 -2.15 14.07 7.68
C HIS A 75 -2.48 12.74 7.00
N LEU A 76 -1.80 11.67 7.46
CA LEU A 76 -2.03 10.29 7.04
C LEU A 76 -2.37 9.43 8.26
N THR A 77 -3.49 8.72 8.21
CA THR A 77 -3.87 7.69 9.17
C THR A 77 -3.60 6.32 8.54
N ALA A 78 -2.77 5.50 9.17
CA ALA A 78 -2.38 4.18 8.70
C ALA A 78 -2.96 3.09 9.61
N LEU A 79 -3.81 2.20 9.06
CA LEU A 79 -4.47 1.15 9.83
C LEU A 79 -3.70 -0.17 9.72
N GLU A 80 -3.51 -0.85 10.85
CA GLU A 80 -2.93 -2.20 10.89
C GLU A 80 -3.58 -3.03 11.99
N ILE A 81 -3.98 -4.26 11.69
CA ILE A 81 -4.62 -5.16 12.66
C ILE A 81 -3.61 -5.92 13.51
N GLN A 82 -2.45 -6.29 12.93
CA GLN A 82 -1.44 -7.09 13.60
C GLN A 82 -0.61 -6.22 14.56
N ALA A 83 -0.65 -6.54 15.86
CA ALA A 83 0.04 -5.77 16.88
C ALA A 83 1.54 -5.58 16.60
N SER A 84 2.23 -6.64 16.14
CA SER A 84 3.67 -6.60 15.85
C SER A 84 4.02 -5.74 14.65
N LEU A 85 3.16 -5.69 13.63
CA LEU A 85 3.35 -4.84 12.46
C LEU A 85 2.98 -3.39 12.76
N ALA A 86 1.91 -3.15 13.53
CA ALA A 86 1.54 -1.80 13.98
C ALA A 86 2.64 -1.17 14.85
N ASP A 87 3.24 -1.93 15.78
CA ASP A 87 4.41 -1.47 16.55
C ASP A 87 5.60 -1.16 15.63
N LEU A 88 5.90 -2.05 14.69
CA LEU A 88 6.98 -1.84 13.73
C LEU A 88 6.74 -0.59 12.87
N ALA A 89 5.51 -0.37 12.39
CA ALA A 89 5.14 0.82 11.64
C ALA A 89 5.30 2.09 12.48
N GLN A 90 4.90 2.09 13.75
CA GLN A 90 5.09 3.24 14.66
C GLN A 90 6.57 3.56 14.86
N ARG A 91 7.42 2.55 15.05
CA ARG A 91 8.88 2.74 15.17
C ARG A 91 9.49 3.26 13.87
N ASN A 92 9.02 2.79 12.71
CA ASN A 92 9.44 3.26 11.42
C ASN A 92 9.02 4.73 11.14
N VAL A 93 7.83 5.12 11.54
CA VAL A 93 7.37 6.52 11.49
C VAL A 93 8.28 7.41 12.34
N ARG A 94 8.60 6.98 13.57
CA ARG A 94 9.51 7.70 14.49
C ARG A 94 10.94 7.77 13.94
N LEU A 95 11.45 6.68 13.35
CA LEU A 95 12.77 6.62 12.72
C LEU A 95 12.96 7.68 11.63
N ASN A 96 11.87 8.07 10.96
CA ASN A 96 11.85 9.05 9.88
C ASN A 96 11.33 10.44 10.31
N ASN A 97 11.11 10.68 11.60
CA ASN A 97 10.59 11.93 12.16
C ASN A 97 9.26 12.37 11.49
N CYS A 98 8.35 11.41 11.27
CA CYS A 98 7.08 11.65 10.59
C CYS A 98 5.85 11.60 11.52
N GLU A 99 6.04 11.57 12.87
CA GLU A 99 4.95 11.41 13.86
C GLU A 99 3.92 12.54 13.80
N ASP A 100 4.33 13.75 13.43
CA ASP A 100 3.44 14.90 13.31
C ASP A 100 2.46 14.77 12.13
N ARG A 101 2.80 13.97 11.12
CA ARG A 101 2.02 13.82 9.88
C ARG A 101 1.43 12.43 9.70
N ILE A 102 2.05 11.38 10.25
CA ILE A 102 1.64 9.99 10.07
C ILE A 102 1.24 9.38 11.41
N LYS A 103 -0.01 8.97 11.53
CA LYS A 103 -0.55 8.30 12.71
C LYS A 103 -0.87 6.85 12.40
N VAL A 104 -0.17 5.91 13.03
CA VAL A 104 -0.49 4.48 12.95
C VAL A 104 -1.56 4.14 13.99
N VAL A 105 -2.63 3.48 13.57
CA VAL A 105 -3.74 3.04 14.41
C VAL A 105 -3.85 1.52 14.32
N ARG A 106 -3.63 0.85 15.46
CA ARG A 106 -3.88 -0.60 15.55
C ARG A 106 -5.38 -0.84 15.63
N THR A 107 -5.95 -1.38 14.55
CA THR A 107 -7.38 -1.70 14.47
C THR A 107 -7.66 -2.65 13.32
N ASP A 108 -8.78 -3.36 13.41
CA ASP A 108 -9.35 -4.03 12.26
C ASP A 108 -10.07 -2.99 11.39
N LEU A 109 -9.66 -2.86 10.14
CA LEU A 109 -10.25 -1.87 9.24
C LEU A 109 -11.77 -2.04 9.05
N ARG A 110 -12.30 -3.26 9.19
CA ARG A 110 -13.73 -3.57 9.09
C ARG A 110 -14.57 -2.88 10.17
N PHE A 111 -13.95 -2.60 11.33
CA PHE A 111 -14.59 -1.96 12.48
C PHE A 111 -14.05 -0.55 12.76
N PHE A 112 -13.17 -0.04 11.91
CA PHE A 112 -12.66 1.31 12.07
C PHE A 112 -13.79 2.33 11.93
N SER A 113 -14.01 3.11 13.00
CA SER A 113 -15.01 4.17 12.99
C SER A 113 -14.54 5.34 12.12
N VAL A 114 -15.23 5.57 11.02
CA VAL A 114 -14.94 6.67 10.11
C VAL A 114 -15.56 7.95 10.67
N GLY A 115 -14.88 8.58 11.64
CA GLY A 115 -15.34 9.86 12.23
C GLY A 115 -15.24 11.05 11.27
N LYS A 116 -14.36 10.95 10.27
CA LYS A 116 -14.19 11.95 9.20
C LYS A 116 -13.88 11.24 7.88
N LYS A 117 -14.26 11.88 6.77
CA LYS A 117 -13.92 11.40 5.43
C LYS A 117 -12.52 11.85 5.01
N TYR A 118 -11.87 11.07 4.13
CA TYR A 118 -10.52 11.29 3.64
C TYR A 118 -10.53 11.75 2.17
N ASP A 119 -9.56 12.59 1.81
CA ASP A 119 -9.37 13.05 0.44
C ASP A 119 -8.78 11.94 -0.42
N VAL A 120 -7.83 11.18 0.18
CA VAL A 120 -7.17 10.06 -0.47
C VAL A 120 -7.30 8.82 0.42
N VAL A 121 -7.65 7.68 -0.18
CA VAL A 121 -7.59 6.36 0.44
C VAL A 121 -6.71 5.46 -0.41
N PHE A 122 -5.78 4.71 0.18
CA PHE A 122 -4.99 3.76 -0.58
C PHE A 122 -4.75 2.46 0.17
N SER A 123 -4.46 1.42 -0.58
CA SER A 123 -4.12 0.11 -0.03
C SER A 123 -3.24 -0.69 -0.98
N ASN A 124 -2.30 -1.42 -0.41
CA ASN A 124 -1.66 -2.57 -1.02
C ASN A 124 -2.21 -3.83 -0.32
N PRO A 125 -3.35 -4.38 -0.80
CA PRO A 125 -4.06 -5.44 -0.09
C PRO A 125 -3.23 -6.72 -0.01
N PRO A 126 -3.34 -7.51 1.07
CA PRO A 126 -2.69 -8.82 1.12
C PRO A 126 -3.28 -9.75 0.05
N TYR A 127 -2.42 -10.31 -0.80
CA TYR A 127 -2.80 -11.21 -1.90
C TYR A 127 -3.03 -12.63 -1.38
N ILE A 128 -4.04 -12.84 -0.54
CA ILE A 128 -4.36 -14.16 -0.01
C ILE A 128 -5.01 -14.99 -1.11
N LYS A 129 -4.30 -15.99 -1.64
CA LYS A 129 -4.91 -17.05 -2.42
C LYS A 129 -5.90 -17.78 -1.51
N GLN A 130 -7.19 -17.72 -1.80
CA GLN A 130 -8.11 -18.75 -1.31
C GLN A 130 -7.61 -20.07 -1.90
N LYS A 131 -6.89 -20.85 -1.12
CA LYS A 131 -6.66 -22.26 -1.48
C LYS A 131 -8.02 -22.95 -1.46
N ALA A 132 -8.58 -23.16 -2.62
CA ALA A 132 -9.62 -24.16 -2.80
C ALA A 132 -9.02 -25.50 -2.38
N GLY A 133 -9.55 -26.07 -1.27
CA GLY A 133 -9.31 -27.45 -0.90
C GLY A 133 -7.95 -27.77 -0.28
N HIS A 134 -7.93 -27.86 1.00
CA HIS A 134 -7.46 -28.92 1.91
C HIS A 134 -7.41 -28.35 3.32
N LEU A 135 -8.39 -28.73 4.12
CA LEU A 135 -8.42 -28.51 5.57
C LEU A 135 -7.25 -29.29 6.18
N SER A 136 -6.30 -28.59 6.75
CA SER A 136 -5.24 -29.17 7.56
C SER A 136 -5.84 -29.61 8.91
N PRO A 137 -5.56 -30.84 9.44
CA PRO A 137 -6.28 -31.43 10.57
C PRO A 137 -5.95 -30.86 11.94
N SER A 138 -5.36 -29.72 12.11
CA SER A 138 -5.09 -29.09 13.42
C SER A 138 -5.99 -27.87 13.63
N GLY A 139 -7.13 -28.09 14.30
CA GLY A 139 -8.22 -27.12 14.46
C GLY A 139 -7.88 -25.79 15.14
N GLU A 140 -6.84 -25.69 15.97
CA GLU A 140 -6.51 -24.45 16.69
C GLU A 140 -5.75 -23.41 15.85
N LYS A 141 -4.99 -23.83 14.83
CA LYS A 141 -4.29 -22.91 13.92
C LYS A 141 -5.19 -22.34 12.80
N SER A 142 -6.34 -22.96 12.56
CA SER A 142 -7.26 -22.52 11.51
C SER A 142 -8.16 -21.38 11.96
N VAL A 143 -8.57 -21.33 13.23
CA VAL A 143 -9.43 -20.26 13.79
C VAL A 143 -8.70 -18.91 13.77
N ALA A 144 -7.45 -18.86 14.25
CA ALA A 144 -6.63 -17.65 14.21
C ALA A 144 -6.33 -17.16 12.78
N LYS A 145 -6.30 -18.05 11.79
CA LYS A 145 -6.14 -17.68 10.37
C LYS A 145 -7.44 -17.21 9.71
N HIS A 146 -8.61 -17.58 10.21
CA HIS A 146 -9.90 -17.16 9.68
C HIS A 146 -10.32 -15.78 10.20
N GLU A 147 -9.93 -15.39 11.41
CA GLU A 147 -10.26 -14.10 12.00
C GLU A 147 -9.45 -12.92 11.39
N LEU A 148 -8.31 -13.19 10.75
CA LEU A 148 -7.40 -12.20 10.19
C LEU A 148 -7.55 -11.96 8.67
N LYS A 149 -8.53 -12.60 8.01
CA LYS A 149 -8.66 -12.49 6.56
C LYS A 149 -9.51 -11.30 6.15
N CYS A 150 -8.89 -10.13 6.05
CA CYS A 150 -9.45 -9.02 5.29
C CYS A 150 -9.44 -9.38 3.80
N THR A 151 -10.57 -9.27 3.14
CA THR A 151 -10.76 -9.53 1.71
C THR A 151 -10.68 -8.23 0.91
N ILE A 152 -10.53 -8.34 -0.41
CA ILE A 152 -10.64 -7.17 -1.29
C ILE A 152 -12.03 -6.50 -1.19
N PHE A 153 -13.08 -7.26 -0.91
CA PHE A 153 -14.44 -6.73 -0.70
C PHE A 153 -14.51 -5.85 0.55
N ASP A 154 -13.92 -6.29 1.67
CA ASP A 154 -13.84 -5.48 2.90
C ASP A 154 -13.09 -4.16 2.66
N ILE A 155 -12.00 -4.21 1.90
CA ILE A 155 -11.21 -3.03 1.54
C ILE A 155 -12.01 -2.07 0.67
N MET A 156 -12.71 -2.56 -0.35
CA MET A 156 -13.54 -1.72 -1.23
C MET A 156 -14.71 -1.08 -0.46
N GLN A 157 -15.39 -1.84 0.39
CA GLN A 157 -16.46 -1.32 1.24
C GLN A 157 -15.91 -0.24 2.18
N ARG A 158 -14.78 -0.52 2.87
CA ARG A 158 -14.18 0.46 3.78
C ARG A 158 -13.69 1.71 3.03
N THR A 159 -13.17 1.55 1.83
CA THR A 159 -12.78 2.67 0.97
C THR A 159 -13.98 3.55 0.66
N GLU A 160 -15.08 2.98 0.19
CA GLU A 160 -16.33 3.71 -0.10
C GLU A 160 -16.84 4.48 1.10
N GLU A 161 -16.83 3.85 2.28
CA GLU A 161 -17.30 4.47 3.52
C GLU A 161 -16.37 5.59 4.01
N SER A 162 -15.06 5.52 3.69
CA SER A 162 -14.05 6.46 4.19
C SER A 162 -13.77 7.61 3.25
N LEU A 163 -13.99 7.44 1.95
CA LEU A 163 -13.61 8.41 0.93
C LEU A 163 -14.61 9.58 0.87
N LYS A 164 -14.11 10.81 0.75
CA LYS A 164 -14.91 11.99 0.42
C LYS A 164 -15.51 11.85 -0.99
N ARG A 165 -16.62 12.55 -1.26
CA ARG A 165 -17.29 12.51 -2.57
C ARG A 165 -16.37 12.96 -3.72
N GLN A 166 -15.44 13.87 -3.47
CA GLN A 166 -14.45 14.37 -4.43
C GLN A 166 -13.06 13.75 -4.23
N GLY A 167 -12.96 12.73 -3.34
CA GLY A 167 -11.73 12.03 -3.04
C GLY A 167 -11.41 10.98 -4.09
N GLU A 168 -10.19 10.50 -4.07
CA GLU A 168 -9.68 9.45 -4.96
C GLU A 168 -9.03 8.32 -4.18
N ALA A 169 -9.28 7.09 -4.59
CA ALA A 169 -8.70 5.91 -3.97
C ALA A 169 -7.71 5.22 -4.92
N TYR A 170 -6.62 4.66 -4.37
CA TYR A 170 -5.53 4.08 -5.14
C TYR A 170 -5.17 2.69 -4.64
N PHE A 171 -4.94 1.78 -5.58
CA PHE A 171 -4.58 0.39 -5.26
C PHE A 171 -3.52 -0.13 -6.20
N VAL A 172 -2.70 -1.06 -5.70
CA VAL A 172 -1.94 -2.00 -6.52
C VAL A 172 -2.52 -3.39 -6.33
N TYR A 173 -2.68 -4.14 -7.42
CA TYR A 173 -3.24 -5.49 -7.33
C TYR A 173 -2.63 -6.42 -8.39
N PRO A 174 -2.50 -7.74 -8.13
CA PRO A 174 -2.00 -8.69 -9.10
C PRO A 174 -2.87 -8.75 -10.36
N ALA A 175 -2.26 -8.66 -11.54
CA ALA A 175 -2.99 -8.65 -12.81
C ALA A 175 -3.82 -9.92 -13.03
N ILE A 176 -3.31 -11.08 -12.60
CA ILE A 176 -4.03 -12.37 -12.65
C ILE A 176 -5.32 -12.38 -11.81
N ARG A 177 -5.51 -11.42 -10.90
CA ARG A 177 -6.70 -11.30 -10.03
C ARG A 177 -7.55 -10.08 -10.35
N LYS A 178 -7.40 -9.53 -11.54
CA LYS A 178 -8.17 -8.35 -11.98
C LYS A 178 -9.68 -8.56 -11.84
N GLU A 179 -10.18 -9.75 -12.17
CA GLU A 179 -11.62 -10.05 -12.07
C GLU A 179 -12.14 -9.99 -10.62
N ASP A 180 -11.34 -10.44 -9.63
CA ASP A 180 -11.71 -10.33 -8.21
C ASP A 180 -11.84 -8.86 -7.78
N PHE A 181 -10.89 -8.02 -8.23
CA PHE A 181 -10.91 -6.59 -7.99
C PHE A 181 -12.15 -5.93 -8.64
N MET A 182 -12.42 -6.25 -9.91
CA MET A 182 -13.55 -5.69 -10.64
C MET A 182 -14.90 -6.10 -10.05
N ARG A 183 -15.02 -7.33 -9.53
CA ARG A 183 -16.20 -7.76 -8.77
C ARG A 183 -16.36 -6.97 -7.47
N ALA A 184 -15.29 -6.83 -6.70
CA ALA A 184 -15.33 -6.12 -5.42
C ALA A 184 -15.71 -4.63 -5.59
N ILE A 185 -15.22 -3.96 -6.63
CA ILE A 185 -15.60 -2.57 -6.89
C ILE A 185 -17.03 -2.44 -7.40
N HIS A 186 -17.52 -3.42 -8.17
CA HIS A 186 -18.91 -3.44 -8.67
C HIS A 186 -19.93 -3.40 -7.54
N ASP A 187 -19.63 -4.00 -6.39
CA ASP A 187 -20.50 -4.04 -5.21
C ASP A 187 -20.49 -2.71 -4.41
N THR A 188 -19.81 -1.68 -4.92
CA THR A 188 -19.72 -0.33 -4.34
C THR A 188 -20.21 0.73 -5.33
N ARG A 189 -20.31 1.97 -4.87
CA ARG A 189 -20.55 3.14 -5.74
C ARG A 189 -19.27 3.67 -6.39
N LEU A 190 -18.10 3.16 -6.00
CA LEU A 190 -16.83 3.53 -6.61
C LEU A 190 -16.80 3.12 -8.09
N LYS A 191 -16.09 3.89 -8.89
CA LYS A 191 -15.84 3.63 -10.30
C LYS A 191 -14.34 3.68 -10.56
N VAL A 192 -13.85 2.74 -11.37
CA VAL A 192 -12.48 2.78 -11.88
C VAL A 192 -12.31 4.03 -12.72
N ARG A 193 -11.23 4.77 -12.48
CA ARG A 193 -10.87 5.98 -13.21
C ARG A 193 -9.68 5.76 -14.12
N ASN A 194 -8.56 5.33 -13.54
CA ASN A 194 -7.33 5.07 -14.28
C ASN A 194 -6.86 3.65 -14.02
N ILE A 195 -6.30 3.01 -15.04
CA ILE A 195 -5.59 1.72 -14.92
C ILE A 195 -4.22 1.89 -15.56
N ARG A 196 -3.17 1.49 -14.83
CA ARG A 196 -1.81 1.39 -15.33
C ARG A 196 -1.30 -0.03 -15.12
N TYR A 197 -1.06 -0.76 -16.19
CA TYR A 197 -0.47 -2.10 -16.10
C TYR A 197 1.03 -2.03 -15.86
N VAL A 198 1.55 -2.96 -15.06
CA VAL A 198 2.97 -3.09 -14.72
C VAL A 198 3.48 -4.41 -15.26
N PHE A 199 4.41 -4.33 -16.20
CA PHE A 199 5.02 -5.46 -16.88
C PHE A 199 6.45 -5.68 -16.36
N PRO A 200 6.88 -6.92 -16.07
CA PRO A 200 8.29 -7.20 -15.81
C PRO A 200 9.16 -6.78 -16.99
N TYR A 201 8.84 -7.25 -18.17
CA TYR A 201 9.53 -6.96 -19.43
C TYR A 201 8.52 -6.58 -20.50
N ARG A 202 8.98 -5.90 -21.56
CA ARG A 202 8.11 -5.39 -22.63
C ARG A 202 7.20 -6.44 -23.26
N ASP A 203 7.72 -7.65 -23.42
CA ASP A 203 7.03 -8.76 -24.10
C ASP A 203 6.48 -9.82 -23.12
N SER A 204 6.33 -9.48 -21.84
CA SER A 204 5.78 -10.36 -20.82
C SER A 204 4.30 -10.05 -20.53
N GLU A 205 3.65 -10.93 -19.77
CA GLU A 205 2.35 -10.62 -19.17
C GLU A 205 2.50 -9.65 -17.99
N PRO A 206 1.51 -8.81 -17.69
CA PRO A 206 1.59 -7.90 -16.56
C PRO A 206 1.55 -8.64 -15.21
N ASN A 207 2.41 -8.27 -14.30
CA ASN A 207 2.39 -8.80 -12.92
C ASN A 207 1.35 -8.11 -12.05
N PHE A 208 1.23 -6.79 -12.20
CA PHE A 208 0.34 -5.95 -11.41
C PHE A 208 -0.44 -4.98 -12.30
N PHE A 209 -1.46 -4.40 -11.74
CA PHE A 209 -2.01 -3.15 -12.21
C PHE A 209 -2.15 -2.17 -11.05
N LEU A 210 -1.87 -0.92 -11.33
CA LEU A 210 -2.16 0.22 -10.49
C LEU A 210 -3.52 0.76 -10.95
N VAL A 211 -4.36 1.12 -10.00
CA VAL A 211 -5.71 1.58 -10.33
C VAL A 211 -6.12 2.71 -9.41
N SER A 212 -6.71 3.76 -9.98
CA SER A 212 -7.42 4.76 -9.20
C SER A 212 -8.93 4.65 -9.39
N CYS A 213 -9.67 5.02 -8.34
CA CYS A 213 -11.12 4.93 -8.27
C CYS A 213 -11.69 6.16 -7.58
N ASP A 214 -12.83 6.64 -8.06
CA ASP A 214 -13.59 7.73 -7.45
C ASP A 214 -15.10 7.48 -7.57
N PHE A 215 -15.93 8.47 -7.25
CA PHE A 215 -17.39 8.41 -7.42
C PHE A 215 -17.90 8.99 -8.75
N SER A 216 -17.00 9.32 -9.69
CA SER A 216 -17.39 9.89 -10.98
C SER A 216 -17.82 8.80 -11.95
N THR A 217 -18.62 9.18 -12.95
CA THR A 217 -19.08 8.31 -14.05
C THR A 217 -18.28 8.50 -15.32
N ARG A 218 -17.05 9.03 -15.22
CA ARG A 218 -16.17 9.26 -16.38
C ARG A 218 -15.69 7.94 -16.96
N GLU A 219 -15.32 7.96 -18.22
CA GLU A 219 -14.70 6.82 -18.89
C GLU A 219 -13.37 6.44 -18.23
N VAL A 220 -13.10 5.13 -18.21
CA VAL A 220 -11.84 4.59 -17.68
C VAL A 220 -10.70 4.94 -18.62
N GLN A 221 -9.65 5.54 -18.08
CA GLN A 221 -8.41 5.81 -18.83
C GLN A 221 -7.41 4.66 -18.63
N LEU A 222 -6.92 4.11 -19.73
CA LEU A 222 -5.74 3.23 -19.72
C LEU A 222 -4.50 4.10 -19.88
N LEU A 223 -3.71 4.18 -18.80
CA LEU A 223 -2.46 4.93 -18.80
C LEU A 223 -1.35 4.13 -19.50
N ARG A 224 -0.29 4.84 -19.91
CA ARG A 224 0.90 4.21 -20.50
C ARG A 224 1.43 3.10 -19.57
N PRO A 225 1.63 1.88 -20.06
CA PRO A 225 2.14 0.78 -19.24
C PRO A 225 3.51 1.11 -18.64
N LEU A 226 3.76 0.62 -17.43
CA LEU A 226 5.09 0.65 -16.83
C LEU A 226 5.80 -0.67 -17.12
N VAL A 227 6.98 -0.61 -17.69
CA VAL A 227 7.89 -1.76 -17.86
C VAL A 227 9.01 -1.64 -16.83
N LEU A 228 9.20 -2.68 -16.01
CA LEU A 228 10.13 -2.64 -14.89
C LEU A 228 11.59 -2.79 -15.33
N TYR A 229 11.85 -3.72 -16.23
CA TYR A 229 13.21 -4.09 -16.63
C TYR A 229 13.42 -3.91 -18.13
N GLU A 230 14.57 -3.34 -18.53
CA GLU A 230 15.06 -3.39 -19.90
C GLU A 230 15.54 -4.80 -20.24
N ARG A 231 16.26 -5.43 -19.31
CA ARG A 231 16.77 -6.80 -19.31
C ARG A 231 16.98 -7.30 -17.89
N GLU A 232 17.32 -8.57 -17.74
CA GLU A 232 17.54 -9.16 -16.42
C GLU A 232 18.55 -8.35 -15.58
N GLY A 233 18.10 -7.95 -14.37
CA GLY A 233 18.90 -7.17 -13.43
C GLY A 233 19.05 -5.67 -13.72
N GLU A 234 18.48 -5.16 -14.82
CA GLU A 234 18.56 -3.75 -15.22
C GLU A 234 17.17 -3.11 -15.31
N TYR A 235 16.88 -2.20 -14.38
CA TYR A 235 15.62 -1.45 -14.39
C TYR A 235 15.58 -0.44 -15.55
N THR A 236 14.36 -0.23 -16.10
CA THR A 236 14.10 0.90 -17.00
C THR A 236 14.39 2.23 -16.30
N LYS A 237 14.64 3.27 -17.07
CA LYS A 237 14.86 4.62 -16.54
C LYS A 237 13.71 5.08 -15.66
N GLU A 238 12.47 4.84 -16.09
CA GLU A 238 11.27 5.18 -15.33
C GLU A 238 11.22 4.44 -13.98
N THR A 239 11.50 3.14 -13.95
CA THR A 239 11.56 2.36 -12.71
C THR A 239 12.66 2.86 -11.76
N GLN A 240 13.85 3.21 -12.30
CA GLN A 240 14.94 3.80 -11.51
C GLN A 240 14.53 5.14 -10.91
N ASP A 241 13.84 5.99 -11.65
CA ASP A 241 13.37 7.29 -11.18
C ASP A 241 12.33 7.12 -10.07
N ILE A 242 11.35 6.20 -10.22
CA ILE A 242 10.40 5.83 -9.16
C ILE A 242 11.15 5.36 -7.90
N PHE A 243 12.13 4.47 -8.03
CA PHE A 243 12.89 3.94 -6.88
C PHE A 243 13.88 4.94 -6.28
N SER A 244 14.19 6.02 -6.97
CA SER A 244 14.97 7.14 -6.45
C SER A 244 14.11 8.17 -5.70
N GLY A 245 12.78 8.04 -5.78
CA GLY A 245 11.82 8.97 -5.20
C GLY A 245 11.74 10.29 -5.99
N ARG A 246 11.96 10.25 -7.30
CA ARG A 246 11.55 11.33 -8.19
C ARG A 246 10.05 11.24 -8.37
N ILE A 247 9.38 12.36 -8.15
CA ILE A 247 7.93 12.44 -8.33
C ILE A 247 7.64 12.56 -9.81
N HIS A 248 6.86 11.63 -10.35
CA HIS A 248 6.36 11.66 -11.72
C HIS A 248 4.87 12.00 -11.73
N ASP A 249 4.42 12.64 -12.80
CA ASP A 249 3.00 12.67 -13.13
C ASP A 249 2.70 11.41 -13.96
N PRO A 250 1.88 10.48 -13.48
CA PRO A 250 1.57 9.24 -14.20
C PRO A 250 0.74 9.46 -15.48
N THR A 251 0.34 10.71 -15.75
CA THR A 251 -0.40 11.12 -16.95
C THR A 251 0.50 11.64 -18.07
N ASP A 252 1.80 11.84 -17.81
CA ASP A 252 2.80 12.29 -18.80
C ASP A 252 3.30 11.16 -19.74
#